data_fe03e576dbb431394b8bd45f41959969
#
_entry.id   fe03e576dbb431394b8bd45f41959969
#
_cell.length_a   1.000
_cell.length_b   1.000
_cell.length_c   1.000
_cell.angle_alpha   90.00
_cell.angle_beta   90.00
_cell.angle_gamma   90.00
#
_symmetry.space_group_name_H-M   'P 1'
#
loop_
_entity.id
_entity.type
_entity.pdbx_description
1 polymer ?
#
loop_
_entity_poly.entity_id
_entity_poly.type
_entity_poly.pdbx_seq_one_letter_code
_entity_poly.pdbx_strand_id
1 'polypeptide(L)'
;MKRSRSFVIVLVLLLVLDRPARAKVINVEPERGREVARIEWTDETNTKRNLAEFSGYPLIVLPIFTRCRTACIQSVARLKNALASSSADPRQFRVLLFSFDASDSAAVLAKYRESEAIPLSWSIGTSTQPNIDVLLDSLGFRVGKAGSQFTHPNMLFFLDRDLRSAHWIYGTDFAAVDVDRALGIASGNSSWLAANSEWLYAVLVFAGSLLCVALCYSLIQLRTRRRINLAQLVVAR
;
A
#
# COMPACT_ATOMS: atom_id res chain seq x y z
N MET A 1 -2.30 20.73 58.53
CA MET A 1 -2.83 20.71 57.17
C MET A 1 -1.79 20.98 56.06
N LYS A 2 -0.49 20.71 56.24
CA LYS A 2 0.57 20.93 55.22
C LYS A 2 1.04 19.66 54.48
N ARG A 3 0.63 18.44 54.95
CA ARG A 3 1.10 17.16 54.33
C ARG A 3 0.35 16.71 53.09
N SER A 4 -0.85 17.25 52.80
CA SER A 4 -1.67 16.81 51.65
C SER A 4 -1.21 17.37 50.30
N ARG A 5 -0.56 18.56 50.29
CA ARG A 5 -0.14 19.21 49.01
C ARG A 5 1.09 18.53 48.39
N SER A 6 1.99 18.00 49.21
CA SER A 6 3.20 17.30 48.71
C SER A 6 2.87 15.96 48.07
N PHE A 7 1.86 15.26 48.53
CA PHE A 7 1.45 13.95 48.00
C PHE A 7 0.81 14.08 46.61
N VAL A 8 0.04 15.15 46.40
CA VAL A 8 -0.60 15.41 45.09
C VAL A 8 0.44 15.78 44.04
N ILE A 9 1.47 16.56 44.41
CA ILE A 9 2.55 16.95 43.48
C ILE A 9 3.39 15.74 43.06
N VAL A 10 3.69 14.82 43.97
CA VAL A 10 4.44 13.58 43.64
C VAL A 10 3.62 12.66 42.76
N LEU A 11 2.30 12.54 42.98
CA LEU A 11 1.42 11.73 42.15
C LEU A 11 1.28 12.28 40.73
N VAL A 12 1.21 13.62 40.59
CA VAL A 12 1.17 14.26 39.28
C VAL A 12 2.50 14.16 38.54
N LEU A 13 3.66 14.23 39.25
CA LEU A 13 4.97 14.00 38.62
C LEU A 13 5.15 12.55 38.14
N LEU A 14 4.63 11.55 38.87
CA LEU A 14 4.68 10.15 38.46
C LEU A 14 3.84 9.84 37.25
N LEU A 15 2.70 10.53 37.06
CA LEU A 15 1.84 10.40 35.85
C LEU A 15 2.42 11.06 34.59
N VAL A 16 3.39 11.96 34.73
CA VAL A 16 4.06 12.61 33.60
C VAL A 16 5.23 11.81 33.04
N LEU A 17 5.77 10.87 33.84
CA LEU A 17 6.96 10.07 33.47
C LEU A 17 6.62 8.80 32.65
N ASP A 18 5.37 8.34 32.64
CA ASP A 18 4.91 7.25 31.79
C ASP A 18 4.43 7.78 30.43
N ARG A 19 5.34 8.40 29.68
CA ARG A 19 5.11 8.52 28.25
C ARG A 19 5.51 7.19 27.61
N PRO A 20 4.54 6.37 27.13
CA PRO A 20 4.90 5.21 26.34
C PRO A 20 5.79 5.71 25.21
N ALA A 21 6.96 5.09 25.04
CA ALA A 21 7.83 5.35 23.91
C ALA A 21 6.97 5.21 22.65
N ARG A 22 6.55 6.34 22.06
CA ARG A 22 5.81 6.34 20.79
C ARG A 22 6.72 5.64 19.80
N ALA A 23 6.35 4.44 19.40
CA ALA A 23 6.97 3.78 18.26
C ALA A 23 7.06 4.82 17.14
N LYS A 24 8.27 5.10 16.68
CA LYS A 24 8.49 6.07 15.60
C LYS A 24 7.77 5.51 14.37
N VAL A 25 6.61 6.07 14.05
CA VAL A 25 5.90 5.71 12.82
C VAL A 25 6.83 6.06 11.68
N ILE A 26 7.26 5.04 10.94
CA ILE A 26 8.09 5.22 9.77
C ILE A 26 7.13 5.68 8.67
N ASN A 27 7.12 6.98 8.39
CA ASN A 27 6.35 7.53 7.29
C ASN A 27 6.93 7.00 5.99
N VAL A 28 6.11 6.25 5.27
CA VAL A 28 6.35 5.86 3.89
C VAL A 28 5.59 6.86 3.03
N GLU A 29 6.28 7.48 2.09
CA GLU A 29 5.72 8.48 1.20
C GLU A 29 6.01 8.11 -0.26
N PRO A 30 5.38 7.04 -0.80
CA PRO A 30 5.46 6.77 -2.23
C PRO A 30 4.78 7.90 -3.00
N GLU A 31 5.37 8.26 -4.13
CA GLU A 31 4.84 9.29 -5.01
C GLU A 31 4.66 8.74 -6.41
N ARG A 32 3.46 8.92 -6.98
CA ARG A 32 3.18 8.47 -8.36
C ARG A 32 3.99 9.27 -9.37
N GLY A 33 4.53 8.56 -10.37
CA GLY A 33 5.37 9.16 -11.41
C GLY A 33 6.80 9.42 -10.97
N ARG A 34 7.15 9.21 -9.68
CA ARG A 34 8.52 9.33 -9.21
C ARG A 34 9.40 8.27 -9.89
N GLU A 35 10.53 8.69 -10.44
CA GLU A 35 11.49 7.79 -11.04
C GLU A 35 12.18 6.94 -9.98
N VAL A 36 12.19 5.61 -10.18
CA VAL A 36 12.84 4.67 -9.29
C VAL A 36 14.28 4.46 -9.73
N ALA A 37 15.19 4.49 -8.76
CA ALA A 37 16.63 4.43 -9.02
C ALA A 37 17.03 3.12 -9.70
N ARG A 38 17.78 3.22 -10.80
CA ARG A 38 18.27 2.08 -11.59
C ARG A 38 19.59 1.56 -11.01
N ILE A 39 19.47 0.93 -9.83
CA ILE A 39 20.64 0.42 -9.11
C ILE A 39 21.20 -0.87 -9.71
N GLU A 40 22.47 -1.14 -9.42
CA GLU A 40 23.03 -2.49 -9.56
C GLU A 40 22.62 -3.37 -8.39
N TRP A 41 22.31 -4.62 -8.66
CA TRP A 41 21.94 -5.63 -7.67
C TRP A 41 22.52 -6.99 -8.04
N THR A 42 22.53 -7.92 -7.09
CA THR A 42 23.06 -9.28 -7.28
C THR A 42 21.95 -10.29 -7.03
N ASP A 43 21.74 -11.21 -7.96
CA ASP A 43 20.73 -12.26 -7.85
C ASP A 43 21.25 -13.47 -7.03
N GLU A 44 20.36 -14.43 -6.83
CA GLU A 44 20.65 -15.68 -6.10
C GLU A 44 21.67 -16.59 -6.77
N THR A 45 22.02 -16.33 -8.03
CA THR A 45 23.10 -17.02 -8.74
C THR A 45 24.43 -16.31 -8.65
N ASN A 46 24.52 -15.25 -7.85
CA ASN A 46 25.64 -14.34 -7.72
C ASN A 46 25.93 -13.56 -9.02
N THR A 47 24.94 -13.40 -9.89
CA THR A 47 25.08 -12.62 -11.12
C THR A 47 24.73 -11.15 -10.82
N LYS A 48 25.59 -10.24 -11.27
CA LYS A 48 25.33 -8.80 -11.23
C LYS A 48 24.30 -8.43 -12.28
N ARG A 49 23.32 -7.67 -11.87
CA ARG A 49 22.19 -7.19 -12.65
C ARG A 49 22.02 -5.69 -12.50
N ASN A 50 21.21 -5.10 -13.33
CA ASN A 50 20.78 -3.70 -13.18
C ASN A 50 19.25 -3.62 -13.22
N LEU A 51 18.65 -2.75 -12.42
CA LEU A 51 17.19 -2.59 -12.39
C LEU A 51 16.64 -2.15 -13.76
N ALA A 52 17.45 -1.48 -14.58
CA ALA A 52 17.10 -1.09 -15.95
C ALA A 52 16.75 -2.28 -16.88
N GLU A 53 17.14 -3.52 -16.53
CA GLU A 53 16.78 -4.72 -17.31
C GLU A 53 15.28 -4.97 -17.34
N PHE A 54 14.53 -4.41 -16.38
CA PHE A 54 13.07 -4.52 -16.31
C PHE A 54 12.37 -3.45 -17.14
N SER A 55 13.07 -2.47 -17.70
CA SER A 55 12.46 -1.43 -18.55
C SER A 55 11.68 -2.05 -19.72
N GLY A 56 10.56 -1.46 -20.08
CA GLY A 56 9.64 -1.97 -21.09
C GLY A 56 8.55 -2.90 -20.53
N TYR A 57 8.65 -3.31 -19.27
CA TYR A 57 7.65 -4.11 -18.60
C TYR A 57 7.20 -3.45 -17.30
N PRO A 58 5.92 -3.51 -16.95
CA PRO A 58 5.48 -3.26 -15.57
C PRO A 58 6.24 -4.18 -14.61
N LEU A 59 6.70 -3.62 -13.49
CA LEU A 59 7.48 -4.35 -12.51
C LEU A 59 6.78 -4.33 -11.14
N ILE A 60 6.54 -5.52 -10.60
CA ILE A 60 6.12 -5.68 -9.20
C ILE A 60 7.40 -5.78 -8.35
N VAL A 61 7.54 -4.90 -7.36
CA VAL A 61 8.65 -4.95 -6.40
C VAL A 61 8.10 -5.26 -5.01
N LEU A 62 8.52 -6.38 -4.44
CA LEU A 62 8.22 -6.75 -3.06
C LEU A 62 9.51 -6.64 -2.23
N PRO A 63 9.64 -5.61 -1.37
CA PRO A 63 10.74 -5.52 -0.42
C PRO A 63 10.63 -6.63 0.62
N ILE A 64 11.72 -7.34 0.82
CA ILE A 64 11.82 -8.45 1.80
C ILE A 64 13.13 -8.37 2.60
N PHE A 65 13.28 -9.20 3.61
CA PHE A 65 14.56 -9.67 4.14
C PHE A 65 14.42 -11.13 4.58
N THR A 66 15.43 -11.94 4.30
CA THR A 66 15.30 -13.41 4.39
C THR A 66 15.09 -13.92 5.82
N ARG A 67 15.50 -13.16 6.83
CA ARG A 67 15.32 -13.50 8.25
C ARG A 67 13.96 -13.11 8.83
N CYS A 68 13.08 -12.52 8.04
CA CYS A 68 11.71 -12.24 8.44
C CYS A 68 10.91 -13.54 8.55
N ARG A 69 10.33 -13.81 9.72
CA ARG A 69 9.59 -15.06 9.98
C ARG A 69 8.07 -14.89 9.94
N THR A 70 7.58 -13.72 9.57
CA THR A 70 6.14 -13.42 9.63
C THR A 70 5.67 -12.73 8.35
N ALA A 71 5.74 -11.42 8.30
CA ALA A 71 5.12 -10.61 7.25
C ALA A 71 5.68 -10.87 5.85
N CYS A 72 7.00 -11.04 5.67
CA CYS A 72 7.59 -11.31 4.36
C CYS A 72 7.11 -12.65 3.79
N ILE A 73 7.07 -13.71 4.62
CA ILE A 73 6.57 -15.03 4.22
C ILE A 73 5.10 -14.93 3.78
N GLN A 74 4.28 -14.22 4.57
CA GLN A 74 2.87 -14.00 4.23
C GLN A 74 2.73 -13.21 2.93
N SER A 75 3.49 -12.14 2.74
CA SER A 75 3.43 -11.32 1.52
C SER A 75 3.83 -12.12 0.28
N VAL A 76 4.88 -12.94 0.36
CA VAL A 76 5.29 -13.82 -0.75
C VAL A 76 4.19 -14.83 -1.08
N ALA A 77 3.62 -15.50 -0.07
CA ALA A 77 2.55 -16.47 -0.26
C ALA A 77 1.29 -15.81 -0.87
N ARG A 78 0.90 -14.64 -0.36
CA ARG A 78 -0.24 -13.88 -0.89
C ARG A 78 -0.01 -13.41 -2.32
N LEU A 79 1.18 -12.92 -2.65
CA LEU A 79 1.51 -12.52 -4.01
C LEU A 79 1.47 -13.70 -4.98
N LYS A 80 2.00 -14.86 -4.59
CA LYS A 80 1.88 -16.10 -5.40
C LYS A 80 0.42 -16.45 -5.68
N ASN A 81 -0.41 -16.46 -4.64
CA ASN A 81 -1.83 -16.80 -4.77
C ASN A 81 -2.59 -15.77 -5.61
N ALA A 82 -2.34 -14.47 -5.38
CA ALA A 82 -2.97 -13.41 -6.14
C ALA A 82 -2.62 -13.50 -7.63
N LEU A 83 -1.34 -13.72 -7.97
CA LEU A 83 -0.90 -13.86 -9.36
C LEU A 83 -1.35 -15.18 -10.02
N ALA A 84 -1.51 -16.26 -9.24
CA ALA A 84 -2.07 -17.51 -9.75
C ALA A 84 -3.56 -17.38 -10.12
N SER A 85 -4.28 -16.46 -9.46
CA SER A 85 -5.71 -16.17 -9.71
C SER A 85 -5.93 -14.92 -10.53
N SER A 86 -4.86 -14.24 -10.96
CA SER A 86 -4.87 -13.01 -11.74
C SER A 86 -5.29 -13.28 -13.18
N SER A 87 -5.96 -12.29 -13.77
CA SER A 87 -6.28 -12.28 -15.20
C SER A 87 -5.13 -11.75 -16.06
N ALA A 88 -4.08 -11.19 -15.45
CA ALA A 88 -2.92 -10.63 -16.15
C ALA A 88 -2.03 -11.73 -16.77
N ASP A 89 -1.63 -11.56 -18.03
CA ASP A 89 -0.69 -12.48 -18.68
C ASP A 89 0.71 -12.36 -18.02
N PRO A 90 1.25 -13.46 -17.43
CA PRO A 90 2.54 -13.43 -16.73
C PRO A 90 3.72 -12.99 -17.61
N ARG A 91 3.58 -13.04 -18.93
CA ARG A 91 4.62 -12.59 -19.88
C ARG A 91 4.69 -11.09 -20.01
N GLN A 92 3.65 -10.36 -19.60
CA GLN A 92 3.51 -8.92 -19.77
C GLN A 92 4.05 -8.09 -18.61
N PHE A 93 4.46 -8.71 -17.52
CA PHE A 93 5.04 -8.03 -16.35
C PHE A 93 6.23 -8.80 -15.78
N ARG A 94 6.93 -8.20 -14.83
CA ARG A 94 8.04 -8.83 -14.10
C ARG A 94 7.78 -8.73 -12.60
N VAL A 95 8.41 -9.64 -11.82
CA VAL A 95 8.35 -9.63 -10.36
C VAL A 95 9.77 -9.67 -9.82
N LEU A 96 10.08 -8.76 -8.90
CA LEU A 96 11.33 -8.68 -8.17
C LEU A 96 11.07 -8.74 -6.67
N LEU A 97 11.55 -9.78 -6.00
CA LEU A 97 11.72 -9.83 -4.58
C LEU A 97 13.08 -9.19 -4.25
N PHE A 98 13.08 -8.02 -3.64
CA PHE A 98 14.31 -7.30 -3.35
C PHE A 98 14.60 -7.31 -1.85
N SER A 99 15.67 -8.02 -1.46
CA SER A 99 16.12 -7.97 -0.07
C SER A 99 16.81 -6.66 0.24
N PHE A 100 16.30 -5.96 1.26
CA PHE A 100 16.90 -4.75 1.80
C PHE A 100 17.91 -5.02 2.95
N ASP A 101 18.27 -6.29 3.16
CA ASP A 101 19.35 -6.67 4.05
C ASP A 101 20.62 -6.95 3.23
N ALA A 102 21.58 -6.05 3.27
CA ALA A 102 22.84 -6.20 2.56
C ALA A 102 23.68 -7.41 3.03
N SER A 103 23.31 -8.05 4.14
CA SER A 103 23.94 -9.28 4.62
C SER A 103 23.39 -10.55 3.98
N ASP A 104 22.29 -10.46 3.21
CA ASP A 104 21.73 -11.59 2.48
C ASP A 104 22.62 -11.94 1.28
N SER A 105 23.39 -13.03 1.38
CA SER A 105 24.22 -13.51 0.28
C SER A 105 23.41 -14.22 -0.79
N ALA A 106 23.98 -14.42 -1.98
CA ALA A 106 23.35 -15.19 -3.05
C ALA A 106 22.90 -16.59 -2.58
N ALA A 107 23.72 -17.29 -1.78
CA ALA A 107 23.36 -18.60 -1.24
C ALA A 107 22.15 -18.53 -0.27
N VAL A 108 22.04 -17.44 0.53
CA VAL A 108 20.90 -17.22 1.43
C VAL A 108 19.64 -16.94 0.62
N LEU A 109 19.73 -16.14 -0.44
CA LEU A 109 18.62 -15.87 -1.36
C LEU A 109 18.16 -17.13 -2.11
N ALA A 110 19.08 -17.96 -2.58
CA ALA A 110 18.76 -19.24 -3.22
C ALA A 110 18.00 -20.17 -2.25
N LYS A 111 18.47 -20.31 -1.01
CA LYS A 111 17.78 -21.06 0.02
C LYS A 111 16.39 -20.49 0.34
N TYR A 112 16.25 -19.16 0.38
CA TYR A 112 14.96 -18.52 0.58
C TYR A 112 14.01 -18.79 -0.58
N ARG A 113 14.49 -18.78 -1.84
CA ARG A 113 13.69 -19.18 -3.01
C ARG A 113 13.14 -20.58 -2.84
N GLU A 114 13.96 -21.52 -2.43
CA GLU A 114 13.56 -22.92 -2.22
C GLU A 114 12.53 -23.03 -1.10
N SER A 115 12.81 -22.45 0.07
CA SER A 115 11.93 -22.56 1.25
C SER A 115 10.56 -21.95 1.03
N GLU A 116 10.48 -20.84 0.29
CA GLU A 116 9.22 -20.15 0.00
C GLU A 116 8.58 -20.57 -1.33
N ALA A 117 9.19 -21.55 -2.03
CA ALA A 117 8.76 -22.04 -3.34
C ALA A 117 8.49 -20.87 -4.31
N ILE A 118 9.47 -19.97 -4.44
CA ILE A 118 9.36 -18.78 -5.30
C ILE A 118 9.50 -19.21 -6.77
N PRO A 119 8.57 -18.82 -7.67
CA PRO A 119 8.64 -19.20 -9.07
C PRO A 119 9.96 -18.80 -9.74
N LEU A 120 10.50 -19.62 -10.62
CA LEU A 120 11.73 -19.33 -11.37
C LEU A 120 11.58 -18.11 -12.31
N SER A 121 10.37 -17.77 -12.69
CA SER A 121 10.06 -16.57 -13.49
C SER A 121 10.17 -15.27 -12.70
N TRP A 122 10.27 -15.34 -11.37
CA TRP A 122 10.46 -14.17 -10.51
C TRP A 122 11.95 -13.98 -10.23
N SER A 123 12.38 -12.73 -10.20
CA SER A 123 13.73 -12.37 -9.77
C SER A 123 13.78 -12.22 -8.25
N ILE A 124 14.90 -12.60 -7.66
CA ILE A 124 15.20 -12.34 -6.25
C ILE A 124 16.64 -11.90 -6.12
N GLY A 125 16.89 -10.86 -5.33
CA GLY A 125 18.24 -10.34 -5.17
C GLY A 125 18.36 -9.31 -4.05
N THR A 126 19.59 -8.85 -3.87
CA THR A 126 19.99 -7.79 -2.93
C THR A 126 21.06 -6.91 -3.55
N SER A 127 21.52 -5.90 -2.81
CA SER A 127 22.60 -5.03 -3.25
C SER A 127 23.48 -4.60 -2.09
N THR A 128 24.46 -3.72 -2.38
CA THR A 128 25.20 -3.02 -1.35
C THR A 128 24.29 -2.06 -0.57
N GLN A 129 24.61 -1.78 0.70
CA GLN A 129 23.78 -0.90 1.52
C GLN A 129 23.52 0.46 0.86
N PRO A 130 24.51 1.16 0.25
CA PRO A 130 24.22 2.42 -0.45
C PRO A 130 23.20 2.30 -1.58
N ASN A 131 23.26 1.23 -2.38
CA ASN A 131 22.30 0.99 -3.45
C ASN A 131 20.91 0.66 -2.90
N ILE A 132 20.84 -0.13 -1.81
CA ILE A 132 19.59 -0.41 -1.10
C ILE A 132 18.95 0.89 -0.64
N ASP A 133 19.72 1.75 0.05
CA ASP A 133 19.22 3.02 0.57
C ASP A 133 18.67 3.92 -0.54
N VAL A 134 19.38 4.00 -1.68
CA VAL A 134 18.95 4.78 -2.84
C VAL A 134 17.67 4.21 -3.46
N LEU A 135 17.56 2.88 -3.61
CA LEU A 135 16.35 2.25 -4.13
C LEU A 135 15.16 2.48 -3.21
N LEU A 136 15.32 2.20 -1.92
CA LEU A 136 14.24 2.36 -0.95
C LEU A 136 13.78 3.82 -0.84
N ASP A 137 14.70 4.78 -0.87
CA ASP A 137 14.35 6.20 -0.89
C ASP A 137 13.57 6.57 -2.15
N SER A 138 13.98 6.08 -3.32
CA SER A 138 13.28 6.34 -4.57
C SER A 138 11.88 5.73 -4.62
N LEU A 139 11.65 4.61 -3.91
CA LEU A 139 10.32 4.01 -3.71
C LEU A 139 9.49 4.74 -2.64
N GLY A 140 10.07 5.66 -1.88
CA GLY A 140 9.44 6.25 -0.70
C GLY A 140 9.29 5.23 0.43
N PHE A 141 10.10 4.18 0.48
CA PHE A 141 10.03 3.11 1.47
C PHE A 141 11.08 3.30 2.56
N ARG A 142 10.66 3.35 3.81
CA ARG A 142 11.55 3.58 4.96
C ARG A 142 11.71 2.32 5.80
N VAL A 143 12.96 2.00 6.13
CA VAL A 143 13.32 0.88 6.99
C VAL A 143 14.04 1.41 8.22
N GLY A 144 13.57 1.03 9.40
CA GLY A 144 14.28 1.24 10.67
C GLY A 144 14.94 -0.05 11.13
N LYS A 145 16.09 0.06 11.75
CA LYS A 145 16.81 -1.09 12.33
C LYS A 145 16.67 -1.07 13.84
N ALA A 146 16.21 -2.18 14.41
CA ALA A 146 16.09 -2.39 15.86
C ALA A 146 16.84 -3.68 16.24
N GLY A 147 18.10 -3.56 16.62
CA GLY A 147 19.01 -4.70 16.85
C GLY A 147 19.24 -5.51 15.56
N SER A 148 18.89 -6.80 15.59
CA SER A 148 18.97 -7.70 14.43
C SER A 148 17.69 -7.71 13.57
N GLN A 149 16.66 -6.99 13.97
CA GLN A 149 15.38 -6.92 13.29
C GLN A 149 15.21 -5.59 12.57
N PHE A 150 14.33 -5.62 11.54
CA PHE A 150 13.94 -4.43 10.81
C PHE A 150 12.50 -4.07 11.14
N THR A 151 12.23 -2.78 11.27
CA THR A 151 10.88 -2.23 11.35
C THR A 151 10.60 -1.50 10.05
N HIS A 152 9.57 -1.93 9.34
CA HIS A 152 9.15 -1.36 8.06
C HIS A 152 7.65 -1.59 7.85
N PRO A 153 6.96 -0.78 7.05
CA PRO A 153 5.61 -1.11 6.61
C PRO A 153 5.66 -2.29 5.63
N ASN A 154 4.59 -3.08 5.57
CA ASN A 154 4.43 -4.06 4.51
C ASN A 154 3.86 -3.35 3.28
N MET A 155 4.53 -3.48 2.16
CA MET A 155 4.11 -2.82 0.92
C MET A 155 4.51 -3.64 -0.30
N LEU A 156 3.66 -3.57 -1.31
CA LEU A 156 3.90 -4.08 -2.64
C LEU A 156 3.88 -2.89 -3.60
N PHE A 157 4.94 -2.73 -4.40
CA PHE A 157 5.08 -1.63 -5.35
C PHE A 157 4.86 -2.12 -6.77
N PHE A 158 4.28 -1.24 -7.59
CA PHE A 158 4.08 -1.45 -9.01
C PHE A 158 4.71 -0.29 -9.76
N LEU A 159 5.70 -0.61 -10.59
CA LEU A 159 6.37 0.36 -11.44
C LEU A 159 5.87 0.22 -12.87
N ASP A 160 5.81 1.33 -13.57
CA ASP A 160 5.49 1.33 -15.00
C ASP A 160 6.67 0.86 -15.88
N ARG A 161 6.48 0.88 -17.18
CA ARG A 161 7.49 0.46 -18.17
C ARG A 161 8.74 1.31 -18.19
N ASP A 162 8.67 2.53 -17.66
CA ASP A 162 9.77 3.46 -17.54
C ASP A 162 10.43 3.41 -16.16
N LEU A 163 10.02 2.43 -15.32
CA LEU A 163 10.44 2.26 -13.92
C LEU A 163 10.07 3.46 -13.05
N ARG A 164 8.89 4.05 -13.28
CA ARG A 164 8.30 5.05 -12.41
C ARG A 164 7.28 4.41 -11.49
N SER A 165 7.18 4.91 -10.27
CA SER A 165 6.18 4.46 -9.30
C SER A 165 4.77 4.73 -9.83
N ALA A 166 4.02 3.67 -10.17
CA ALA A 166 2.68 3.77 -10.71
C ALA A 166 1.61 3.56 -9.65
N HIS A 167 1.81 2.56 -8.78
CA HIS A 167 0.87 2.21 -7.72
C HIS A 167 1.57 1.45 -6.61
N TRP A 168 0.92 1.36 -5.43
CA TRP A 168 1.38 0.54 -4.30
C TRP A 168 0.19 0.04 -3.49
N ILE A 169 0.39 -1.10 -2.82
CA ILE A 169 -0.59 -1.69 -1.91
C ILE A 169 0.03 -1.81 -0.54
N TYR A 170 -0.66 -1.34 0.50
CA TYR A 170 -0.24 -1.48 1.90
C TYR A 170 -0.73 -2.80 2.48
N GLY A 171 0.04 -3.33 3.43
CA GLY A 171 -0.30 -4.55 4.15
C GLY A 171 0.19 -5.81 3.47
N THR A 172 -0.26 -6.96 3.99
CA THR A 172 0.08 -8.29 3.49
C THR A 172 -1.13 -9.01 2.89
N ASP A 173 -2.31 -8.41 3.01
CA ASP A 173 -3.57 -9.01 2.54
C ASP A 173 -4.05 -8.25 1.30
N PHE A 174 -3.75 -8.80 0.14
CA PHE A 174 -4.17 -8.27 -1.16
C PHE A 174 -4.73 -9.38 -2.02
N ALA A 175 -5.86 -9.11 -2.68
CA ALA A 175 -6.53 -10.05 -3.56
C ALA A 175 -6.01 -9.95 -5.01
N ALA A 176 -6.34 -10.95 -5.84
CA ALA A 176 -6.01 -10.94 -7.25
C ALA A 176 -6.53 -9.67 -7.97
N VAL A 177 -7.74 -9.23 -7.64
CA VAL A 177 -8.34 -8.02 -8.22
C VAL A 177 -7.56 -6.74 -7.91
N ASP A 178 -6.92 -6.66 -6.75
CA ASP A 178 -6.09 -5.51 -6.38
C ASP A 178 -4.79 -5.49 -7.18
N VAL A 179 -4.18 -6.68 -7.33
CA VAL A 179 -2.97 -6.87 -8.16
C VAL A 179 -3.27 -6.59 -9.63
N ASP A 180 -4.38 -7.09 -10.17
CA ASP A 180 -4.82 -6.85 -11.56
C ASP A 180 -5.03 -5.36 -11.83
N ARG A 181 -5.71 -4.66 -10.90
CA ARG A 181 -5.91 -3.22 -10.99
C ARG A 181 -4.59 -2.46 -11.00
N ALA A 182 -3.69 -2.81 -10.09
CA ALA A 182 -2.38 -2.17 -9.97
C ALA A 182 -1.50 -2.42 -11.21
N LEU A 183 -1.50 -3.64 -11.75
CA LEU A 183 -0.84 -3.98 -13.00
C LEU A 183 -1.47 -3.23 -14.19
N GLY A 184 -2.79 -3.09 -14.24
CA GLY A 184 -3.47 -2.28 -15.25
C GLY A 184 -3.01 -0.82 -15.24
N ILE A 185 -2.86 -0.22 -14.05
CA ILE A 185 -2.32 1.13 -13.86
C ILE A 185 -0.87 1.19 -14.36
N ALA A 186 -0.02 0.27 -13.92
CA ALA A 186 1.40 0.22 -14.28
C ALA A 186 1.63 -0.04 -15.78
N SER A 187 0.72 -0.76 -16.42
CA SER A 187 0.76 -1.01 -17.88
C SER A 187 0.30 0.18 -18.73
N GLY A 188 -0.27 1.22 -18.12
CA GLY A 188 -0.95 2.31 -18.82
C GLY A 188 -2.28 1.90 -19.49
N ASN A 189 -2.75 0.68 -19.19
CA ASN A 189 -3.99 0.13 -19.76
C ASN A 189 -5.23 0.45 -18.91
N SER A 190 -5.04 1.06 -17.73
CA SER A 190 -6.17 1.48 -16.91
C SER A 190 -6.83 2.69 -17.54
N SER A 191 -8.13 2.60 -17.82
CA SER A 191 -8.90 3.80 -18.12
C SER A 191 -8.79 4.75 -16.93
N TRP A 192 -8.81 6.07 -17.15
CA TRP A 192 -8.85 7.08 -16.09
C TRP A 192 -9.94 6.76 -15.05
N LEU A 193 -11.05 6.19 -15.50
CA LEU A 193 -12.16 5.73 -14.66
C LEU A 193 -11.74 4.64 -13.65
N ALA A 194 -10.95 3.65 -14.07
CA ALA A 194 -10.47 2.60 -13.19
C ALA A 194 -9.44 3.12 -12.18
N ALA A 195 -8.55 4.02 -12.60
CA ALA A 195 -7.56 4.64 -11.73
C ALA A 195 -8.17 5.54 -10.64
N ASN A 196 -9.39 6.07 -10.87
CA ASN A 196 -10.08 7.01 -9.98
C ASN A 196 -11.41 6.46 -9.45
N SER A 197 -11.61 5.15 -9.50
CA SER A 197 -12.89 4.52 -9.13
C SER A 197 -13.36 4.85 -7.71
N GLU A 198 -12.47 4.91 -6.73
CA GLU A 198 -12.85 5.17 -5.33
C GLU A 198 -13.48 6.56 -5.15
N TRP A 199 -12.89 7.55 -5.75
CA TRP A 199 -13.42 8.91 -5.68
C TRP A 199 -14.68 9.10 -6.55
N LEU A 200 -14.75 8.45 -7.67
CA LEU A 200 -15.97 8.43 -8.49
C LEU A 200 -17.14 7.80 -7.71
N TYR A 201 -16.90 6.72 -6.98
CA TYR A 201 -17.90 6.14 -6.08
C TYR A 201 -18.36 7.13 -5.01
N ALA A 202 -17.44 7.82 -4.36
CA ALA A 202 -17.77 8.82 -3.34
C ALA A 202 -18.62 9.96 -3.94
N VAL A 203 -18.28 10.44 -5.13
CA VAL A 203 -19.05 11.48 -5.84
C VAL A 203 -20.45 10.99 -6.21
N LEU A 204 -20.59 9.76 -6.73
CA LEU A 204 -21.87 9.18 -7.08
C LEU A 204 -22.78 8.99 -5.86
N VAL A 205 -22.24 8.49 -4.75
CA VAL A 205 -22.99 8.34 -3.49
C VAL A 205 -23.43 9.71 -2.96
N PHE A 206 -22.56 10.71 -3.00
CA PHE A 206 -22.90 12.07 -2.55
C PHE A 206 -23.97 12.71 -3.45
N ALA A 207 -23.83 12.61 -4.77
CA ALA A 207 -24.81 13.11 -5.71
C ALA A 207 -26.18 12.41 -5.58
N GLY A 208 -26.17 11.08 -5.40
CA GLY A 208 -27.37 10.30 -5.12
C GLY A 208 -28.09 10.70 -3.82
N SER A 209 -27.31 10.98 -2.78
CA SER A 209 -27.85 11.44 -1.48
C SER A 209 -28.53 12.81 -1.63
N LEU A 210 -27.91 13.74 -2.34
CA LEU A 210 -28.51 15.06 -2.60
C LEU A 210 -29.80 14.95 -3.42
N LEU A 211 -29.82 14.07 -4.42
CA LEU A 211 -31.02 13.84 -5.23
C LEU A 211 -32.17 13.27 -4.38
N CYS A 212 -31.88 12.31 -3.50
CA CYS A 212 -32.88 11.76 -2.56
C CYS A 212 -33.45 12.84 -1.65
N VAL A 213 -32.61 13.71 -1.08
CA VAL A 213 -33.05 14.82 -0.22
C VAL A 213 -33.95 15.77 -1.00
N ALA A 214 -33.55 16.15 -2.23
CA ALA A 214 -34.35 17.03 -3.08
C ALA A 214 -35.73 16.43 -3.44
N LEU A 215 -35.77 15.14 -3.77
CA LEU A 215 -37.01 14.43 -4.05
C LEU A 215 -37.93 14.34 -2.81
N CYS A 216 -37.37 13.99 -1.64
CA CYS A 216 -38.12 13.98 -0.40
C CYS A 216 -38.68 15.37 -0.07
N TYR A 217 -37.90 16.41 -0.20
CA TYR A 217 -38.35 17.79 -0.01
C TYR A 217 -39.46 18.18 -0.96
N SER A 218 -39.36 17.86 -2.23
CA SER A 218 -40.37 18.10 -3.25
C SER A 218 -41.71 17.36 -2.94
N LEU A 219 -41.62 16.12 -2.51
CA LEU A 219 -42.79 15.32 -2.11
C LEU A 219 -43.48 15.90 -0.88
N ILE A 220 -42.74 16.39 0.10
CA ILE A 220 -43.29 17.06 1.28
C ILE A 220 -44.04 18.35 0.87
N GLN A 221 -43.43 19.15 0.01
CA GLN A 221 -44.02 20.38 -0.51
C GLN A 221 -45.33 20.09 -1.26
N LEU A 222 -45.37 19.08 -2.12
CA LEU A 222 -46.57 18.67 -2.84
C LEU A 222 -47.69 18.20 -1.88
N ARG A 223 -47.34 17.43 -0.85
CA ARG A 223 -48.30 16.98 0.16
C ARG A 223 -48.85 18.17 0.95
N THR A 224 -48.02 19.11 1.33
CA THR A 224 -48.42 20.31 2.06
C THR A 224 -49.37 21.18 1.22
N ARG A 225 -49.06 21.42 -0.04
CA ARG A 225 -49.91 22.17 -0.99
C ARG A 225 -51.26 21.49 -1.19
N ARG A 226 -51.30 20.15 -1.34
CA ARG A 226 -52.59 19.40 -1.44
C ARG A 226 -53.45 19.54 -0.18
N ARG A 227 -52.85 19.52 1.03
CA ARG A 227 -53.55 19.71 2.29
C ARG A 227 -54.16 21.11 2.41
N ILE A 228 -53.42 22.15 2.03
CA ILE A 228 -53.90 23.54 2.05
C ILE A 228 -55.08 23.71 1.08
N ASN A 229 -54.98 23.19 -0.15
CA ASN A 229 -56.04 23.29 -1.14
C ASN A 229 -57.32 22.55 -0.67
N LEU A 230 -57.20 21.38 -0.05
CA LEU A 230 -58.35 20.65 0.51
C LEU A 230 -58.98 21.40 1.68
N ALA A 231 -58.21 22.02 2.56
CA ALA A 231 -58.73 22.82 3.66
C ALA A 231 -59.47 24.07 3.17
N GLN A 232 -59.00 24.73 2.09
CA GLN A 232 -59.68 25.88 1.49
C GLN A 232 -61.01 25.47 0.83
N LEU A 233 -61.11 24.29 0.24
CA LEU A 233 -62.35 23.78 -0.33
C LEU A 233 -63.42 23.43 0.72
N VAL A 234 -63.00 23.04 1.93
CA VAL A 234 -63.92 22.73 3.04
C VAL A 234 -64.47 23.99 3.69
N VAL A 235 -63.71 25.08 3.74
CA VAL A 235 -64.11 26.39 4.33
C VAL A 235 -65.06 27.18 3.40
N ALA A 236 -65.04 26.86 2.09
CA ALA A 236 -65.84 27.56 1.05
C ALA A 236 -67.25 26.93 0.83
N ARG A 237 -67.62 25.94 1.63
CA ARG A 237 -68.97 25.35 1.70
C ARG A 237 -69.65 25.71 3.01
#